data_69799031a8f9d65252533ec29973359d
#
_entry.id   69799031a8f9d65252533ec29973359d
#
_cell.length_a   1.000
_cell.length_b   1.000
_cell.length_c   1.000
_cell.angle_alpha   90.00
_cell.angle_beta   90.00
_cell.angle_gamma   90.00
#
_symmetry.space_group_name_H-M   'P 1'
#
loop_
_entity.id
_entity.type
_entity.pdbx_description
1 polymer ?
#
loop_
_entity_poly.entity_id
_entity_poly.type
_entity_poly.pdbx_seq_one_letter_code
_entity_poly.pdbx_strand_id
1 'polypeptide(L)'
;LDIIYEDENIMLLDKKVGVLCHPDNEEYVDTLIGRIKRYLYEKGEYSPDRENSFVPSLVNRIDRNTGGIVIAAKNAESLRILNQKMKDRELHKFYLCVLIGRPKLQSGILKDYLIKDEKKNTVRIYKKQVPSSKEIRTKYRVIDTIDGLSLTEVELLTGRTHQIRAHFAFYGTPLL
;
A
#
# COMPACT_ATOMS: atom_id res chain seq x y z
N LEU A 1 -2.86 -9.85 15.49
CA LEU A 1 -3.47 -9.65 14.17
C LEU A 1 -4.91 -9.16 14.34
N ASP A 2 -5.28 -8.23 13.48
CA ASP A 2 -6.66 -7.76 13.39
C ASP A 2 -7.22 -8.27 12.05
N ILE A 3 -7.93 -9.39 12.13
CA ILE A 3 -8.42 -10.14 10.97
C ILE A 3 -9.85 -9.70 10.69
N ILE A 4 -10.09 -9.10 9.50
CA ILE A 4 -11.41 -8.67 9.04
C ILE A 4 -12.16 -9.83 8.39
N TYR A 5 -11.43 -10.65 7.64
CA TYR A 5 -11.96 -11.83 6.95
C TYR A 5 -10.87 -12.87 6.78
N GLU A 6 -11.23 -14.14 6.88
CA GLU A 6 -10.35 -15.27 6.61
C GLU A 6 -11.16 -16.44 6.05
N ASP A 7 -10.61 -17.07 5.01
CA ASP A 7 -11.06 -18.38 4.52
C ASP A 7 -9.85 -19.31 4.27
N GLU A 8 -10.03 -20.39 3.54
CA GLU A 8 -8.97 -21.33 3.18
C GLU A 8 -7.92 -20.74 2.22
N ASN A 9 -8.25 -19.64 1.52
CA ASN A 9 -7.49 -19.08 0.42
C ASN A 9 -6.79 -17.79 0.78
N ILE A 10 -7.49 -16.88 1.51
CA ILE A 10 -7.03 -15.52 1.77
C ILE A 10 -7.29 -15.07 3.20
N MET A 11 -6.59 -14.01 3.59
CA MET A 11 -6.89 -13.21 4.77
C MET A 11 -6.97 -11.72 4.39
N LEU A 12 -7.95 -11.01 4.93
CA LEU A 12 -8.02 -9.55 4.94
C LEU A 12 -7.69 -9.06 6.35
N LEU A 13 -6.69 -8.19 6.45
CA LEU A 13 -6.19 -7.72 7.73
C LEU A 13 -6.29 -6.20 7.82
N ASP A 14 -6.73 -5.68 8.95
CA ASP A 14 -6.60 -4.26 9.27
C ASP A 14 -5.22 -4.00 9.88
N LYS A 15 -4.26 -3.61 9.02
CA LYS A 15 -2.92 -3.28 9.47
C LYS A 15 -2.95 -1.97 10.28
N LYS A 16 -2.48 -2.02 11.51
CA LYS A 16 -2.36 -0.82 12.34
C LYS A 16 -1.21 0.08 11.88
N VAL A 17 -1.34 1.37 12.16
CA VAL A 17 -0.27 2.36 12.02
C VAL A 17 0.94 1.92 12.88
N GLY A 18 2.15 2.17 12.40
CA GLY A 18 3.39 1.78 13.07
C GLY A 18 3.91 0.39 12.69
N VAL A 19 3.07 -0.51 12.15
CA VAL A 19 3.45 -1.87 11.76
C VAL A 19 3.94 -1.90 10.32
N LEU A 20 5.10 -2.52 10.09
CA LEU A 20 5.62 -2.80 8.74
C LEU A 20 4.89 -3.99 8.09
N CYS A 21 4.71 -3.95 6.78
CA CYS A 21 4.23 -5.11 6.02
C CYS A 21 5.28 -6.22 5.94
N HIS A 22 6.53 -5.86 5.65
CA HIS A 22 7.68 -6.77 5.54
C HIS A 22 8.86 -6.23 6.33
N PRO A 23 9.84 -7.08 6.70
CA PRO A 23 11.08 -6.65 7.31
C PRO A 23 11.79 -5.57 6.50
N ASP A 24 12.46 -4.67 7.18
CA ASP A 24 13.41 -3.71 6.63
C ASP A 24 14.72 -3.74 7.43
N ASN A 25 15.60 -2.76 7.27
CA ASN A 25 16.89 -2.74 7.95
C ASN A 25 16.81 -2.41 9.46
N GLU A 26 15.68 -1.89 9.91
CA GLU A 26 15.47 -1.46 11.30
C GLU A 26 14.59 -2.43 12.09
N GLU A 27 13.63 -3.08 11.42
CA GLU A 27 12.66 -3.98 12.04
C GLU A 27 12.57 -5.30 11.29
N TYR A 28 13.05 -6.37 11.91
CA TYR A 28 13.06 -7.72 11.33
C TYR A 28 12.01 -8.66 11.93
N VAL A 29 11.60 -8.41 13.15
CA VAL A 29 10.85 -9.37 13.96
C VAL A 29 9.35 -9.10 13.92
N ASP A 30 8.94 -7.86 14.21
CA ASP A 30 7.54 -7.51 14.36
C ASP A 30 6.95 -6.88 13.10
N THR A 31 6.73 -7.70 12.09
CA THR A 31 6.11 -7.29 10.84
C THR A 31 4.79 -8.01 10.61
N LEU A 32 3.90 -7.42 9.80
CA LEU A 32 2.61 -8.03 9.47
C LEU A 32 2.77 -9.44 8.92
N ILE A 33 3.71 -9.65 7.98
CA ILE A 33 3.95 -10.99 7.42
C ILE A 33 4.50 -11.97 8.45
N GLY A 34 5.33 -11.51 9.38
CA GLY A 34 5.82 -12.33 10.50
C GLY A 34 4.68 -12.78 11.42
N ARG A 35 3.79 -11.85 11.78
CA ARG A 35 2.59 -12.14 12.59
C ARG A 35 1.63 -13.12 11.89
N ILE A 36 1.43 -12.99 10.56
CA ILE A 36 0.61 -13.92 9.76
C ILE A 36 1.21 -15.31 9.76
N LYS A 37 2.51 -15.45 9.50
CA LYS A 37 3.21 -16.73 9.50
C LYS A 37 3.08 -17.44 10.85
N ARG A 38 3.29 -16.71 11.93
CA ARG A 38 3.11 -17.25 13.29
C ARG A 38 1.68 -17.72 13.55
N TYR A 39 0.69 -16.91 13.21
CA TYR A 39 -0.72 -17.24 13.37
C TYR A 39 -1.10 -18.53 12.61
N LEU A 40 -0.71 -18.63 11.34
CA LEU A 40 -1.01 -19.80 10.52
C LEU A 40 -0.21 -21.04 10.96
N TYR A 41 0.99 -20.85 11.51
CA TYR A 41 1.75 -21.94 12.14
C TYR A 41 1.04 -22.48 13.38
N GLU A 42 0.58 -21.61 14.26
CA GLU A 42 -0.19 -21.99 15.48
C GLU A 42 -1.51 -22.70 15.13
N LYS A 43 -2.13 -22.37 13.98
CA LYS A 43 -3.31 -23.08 13.44
C LYS A 43 -2.99 -24.41 12.75
N GLY A 44 -1.72 -24.70 12.50
CA GLY A 44 -1.29 -25.89 11.73
C GLY A 44 -1.49 -25.76 10.21
N GLU A 45 -1.80 -24.56 9.70
CA GLU A 45 -2.02 -24.29 8.27
C GLU A 45 -0.73 -23.90 7.52
N TYR A 46 0.34 -23.58 8.25
CA TYR A 46 1.68 -23.30 7.70
C TYR A 46 2.74 -23.95 8.57
N SER A 47 3.78 -24.51 7.95
CA SER A 47 4.97 -24.97 8.65
C SER A 47 6.22 -24.67 7.82
N PRO A 48 7.22 -23.98 8.37
CA PRO A 48 8.47 -23.73 7.66
C PRO A 48 9.28 -25.00 7.39
N ASP A 49 9.07 -26.06 8.19
CA ASP A 49 9.83 -27.32 8.15
C ASP A 49 9.21 -28.34 7.18
N ARG A 50 8.03 -28.08 6.64
CA ARG A 50 7.42 -28.97 5.64
C ARG A 50 7.98 -28.67 4.25
N GLU A 51 8.61 -29.64 3.65
CA GLU A 51 9.04 -29.61 2.26
C GLU A 51 7.82 -29.28 1.37
N ASN A 52 7.96 -28.29 0.47
CA ASN A 52 6.88 -27.78 -0.40
C ASN A 52 5.71 -27.04 0.30
N SER A 53 5.85 -26.64 1.55
CA SER A 53 4.86 -25.77 2.18
C SER A 53 4.84 -24.39 1.51
N PHE A 54 3.64 -23.92 1.11
CA PHE A 54 3.50 -22.56 0.60
C PHE A 54 3.78 -21.55 1.72
N VAL A 55 4.63 -20.57 1.44
CA VAL A 55 4.91 -19.49 2.40
C VAL A 55 3.85 -18.40 2.24
N PRO A 56 3.03 -18.13 3.29
CA PRO A 56 2.03 -17.06 3.24
C PRO A 56 2.63 -15.75 2.77
N SER A 57 1.92 -15.04 1.87
CA SER A 57 2.48 -13.87 1.18
C SER A 57 1.46 -12.75 1.09
N LEU A 58 1.94 -11.50 1.21
CA LEU A 58 1.10 -10.33 1.04
C LEU A 58 0.91 -10.03 -0.45
N VAL A 59 -0.34 -9.73 -0.83
CA VAL A 59 -0.73 -9.33 -2.19
C VAL A 59 -0.49 -7.84 -2.44
N ASN A 60 -0.70 -7.02 -1.40
CA ASN A 60 -0.42 -5.59 -1.43
C ASN A 60 0.38 -5.16 -0.21
N ARG A 61 0.93 -3.97 -0.29
CA ARG A 61 1.68 -3.33 0.80
C ARG A 61 1.15 -1.91 0.99
N ILE A 62 1.15 -1.46 2.24
CA ILE A 62 0.95 -0.07 2.63
C ILE A 62 2.10 0.35 3.54
N ASP A 63 2.38 1.64 3.63
CA ASP A 63 3.50 2.19 4.41
C ASP A 63 3.36 1.89 5.91
N ARG A 64 4.47 1.99 6.67
CA ARG A 64 4.49 1.81 8.14
C ARG A 64 3.39 2.62 8.81
N ASN A 65 3.31 3.91 8.48
CA ASN A 65 2.37 4.86 9.08
C ASN A 65 1.01 4.95 8.36
N THR A 66 0.71 4.01 7.47
CA THR A 66 -0.61 3.87 6.84
C THR A 66 -1.35 2.72 7.51
N GLY A 67 -2.54 2.97 8.03
CA GLY A 67 -3.48 1.94 8.48
C GLY A 67 -4.39 1.48 7.36
N GLY A 68 -4.99 0.30 7.52
CA GLY A 68 -6.01 -0.20 6.61
C GLY A 68 -5.74 -1.59 6.03
N ILE A 69 -6.50 -1.94 5.00
CA ILE A 69 -6.62 -3.32 4.53
C ILE A 69 -5.38 -3.80 3.78
N VAL A 70 -4.84 -4.92 4.24
CA VAL A 70 -3.81 -5.70 3.55
C VAL A 70 -4.35 -7.10 3.29
N ILE A 71 -4.15 -7.57 2.07
CA ILE A 71 -4.55 -8.90 1.61
C ILE A 71 -3.35 -9.84 1.72
N ALA A 72 -3.54 -10.97 2.37
CA ALA A 72 -2.58 -12.07 2.38
C ALA A 72 -3.17 -13.30 1.68
N ALA A 73 -2.35 -13.96 0.87
CA ALA A 73 -2.67 -15.25 0.25
C ALA A 73 -2.15 -16.39 1.13
N LYS A 74 -2.96 -17.42 1.34
CA LYS A 74 -2.64 -18.61 2.14
C LYS A 74 -2.14 -19.77 1.28
N ASN A 75 -2.30 -19.69 -0.05
CA ASN A 75 -1.81 -20.69 -1.01
C ASN A 75 -1.31 -20.03 -2.31
N ALA A 76 -0.58 -20.81 -3.12
CA ALA A 76 0.05 -20.33 -4.33
C ALA A 76 -0.96 -19.93 -5.42
N GLU A 77 -2.08 -20.62 -5.50
CA GLU A 77 -3.13 -20.34 -6.48
C GLU A 77 -3.76 -18.98 -6.22
N SER A 78 -4.17 -18.72 -4.97
CA SER A 78 -4.74 -17.44 -4.55
C SER A 78 -3.76 -16.29 -4.78
N LEU A 79 -2.47 -16.50 -4.45
CA LEU A 79 -1.44 -15.49 -4.71
C LEU A 79 -1.34 -15.16 -6.19
N ARG A 80 -1.34 -16.18 -7.05
CA ARG A 80 -1.25 -16.00 -8.51
C ARG A 80 -2.47 -15.24 -9.05
N ILE A 81 -3.67 -15.64 -8.65
CA ILE A 81 -4.94 -15.00 -9.07
C ILE A 81 -4.97 -13.54 -8.62
N LEU A 82 -4.70 -13.27 -7.35
CA LEU A 82 -4.75 -11.91 -6.81
C LEU A 82 -3.67 -11.00 -7.39
N ASN A 83 -2.46 -11.52 -7.61
CA ASN A 83 -1.41 -10.76 -8.30
C ASN A 83 -1.80 -10.43 -9.74
N GLN A 84 -2.48 -11.34 -10.47
CA GLN A 84 -2.99 -11.07 -11.80
C GLN A 84 -4.07 -9.98 -11.76
N LYS A 85 -5.05 -10.07 -10.85
CA LYS A 85 -6.08 -9.04 -10.64
C LYS A 85 -5.49 -7.67 -10.28
N MET A 86 -4.45 -7.64 -9.48
CA MET A 86 -3.71 -6.40 -9.18
C MET A 86 -3.04 -5.82 -10.42
N LYS A 87 -2.42 -6.66 -11.25
CA LYS A 87 -1.76 -6.26 -12.50
C LYS A 87 -2.77 -5.73 -13.51
N ASP A 88 -3.92 -6.38 -13.63
CA ASP A 88 -5.00 -6.03 -14.56
C ASP A 88 -5.86 -4.86 -14.01
N ARG A 89 -5.55 -4.38 -12.82
CA ARG A 89 -6.25 -3.26 -12.14
C ARG A 89 -7.73 -3.56 -11.85
N GLU A 90 -8.06 -4.80 -11.64
CA GLU A 90 -9.39 -5.21 -11.18
C GLU A 90 -9.61 -4.92 -9.69
N LEU A 91 -8.53 -4.81 -8.91
CA LEU A 91 -8.57 -4.42 -7.50
C LEU A 91 -8.34 -2.92 -7.37
N HIS A 92 -9.39 -2.21 -6.98
CA HIS A 92 -9.35 -0.77 -6.72
C HIS A 92 -8.81 -0.50 -5.32
N LYS A 93 -7.94 0.51 -5.20
CA LYS A 93 -7.31 0.90 -3.94
C LYS A 93 -7.71 2.31 -3.57
N PHE A 94 -8.52 2.42 -2.51
CA PHE A 94 -8.98 3.68 -1.97
C PHE A 94 -8.30 3.98 -0.65
N TYR A 95 -7.99 5.25 -0.45
CA TYR A 95 -7.38 5.77 0.77
C TYR A 95 -8.10 7.04 1.21
N LEU A 96 -8.10 7.29 2.51
CA LEU A 96 -8.40 8.59 3.08
C LEU A 96 -7.11 9.20 3.58
N CYS A 97 -6.91 10.48 3.29
CA CYS A 97 -5.79 11.25 3.84
C CYS A 97 -6.21 12.68 4.15
N VAL A 98 -5.51 13.28 5.10
CA VAL A 98 -5.63 14.70 5.41
C VAL A 98 -4.47 15.43 4.76
N LEU A 99 -4.78 16.44 3.96
CA LEU A 99 -3.80 17.30 3.31
C LEU A 99 -3.67 18.62 4.06
N ILE A 100 -2.45 19.14 4.15
CA ILE A 100 -2.19 20.51 4.60
C ILE A 100 -2.42 21.43 3.40
N GLY A 101 -3.37 22.34 3.53
CA GLY A 101 -3.81 23.19 2.43
C GLY A 101 -4.98 22.58 1.63
N ARG A 102 -5.30 23.25 0.53
CA ARG A 102 -6.41 22.86 -0.35
C ARG A 102 -5.92 22.64 -1.78
N PRO A 103 -6.17 21.48 -2.39
CA PRO A 103 -5.94 21.26 -3.81
C PRO A 103 -6.65 22.32 -4.67
N LYS A 104 -6.05 22.71 -5.80
CA LYS A 104 -6.64 23.73 -6.70
C LYS A 104 -8.01 23.36 -7.23
N LEU A 105 -8.26 22.07 -7.42
CA LEU A 105 -9.54 21.52 -7.87
C LEU A 105 -10.12 20.63 -6.78
N GLN A 106 -11.44 20.58 -6.69
CA GLN A 106 -12.18 19.73 -5.74
C GLN A 106 -11.95 18.23 -6.01
N SER A 107 -11.72 17.88 -7.27
CA SER A 107 -11.40 16.53 -7.70
C SER A 107 -10.57 16.54 -8.98
N GLY A 108 -9.86 15.45 -9.25
CA GLY A 108 -9.08 15.33 -10.46
C GLY A 108 -8.21 14.09 -10.50
N ILE A 109 -7.41 14.00 -11.57
CA ILE A 109 -6.38 12.98 -11.72
C ILE A 109 -5.03 13.70 -11.88
N LEU A 110 -4.14 13.47 -10.91
CA LEU A 110 -2.76 13.88 -11.02
C LEU A 110 -2.02 12.84 -11.87
N LYS A 111 -1.31 13.29 -12.89
CA LYS A 111 -0.53 12.43 -13.79
C LYS A 111 0.87 13.01 -13.96
N ASP A 112 1.86 12.29 -13.50
CA ASP A 112 3.27 12.69 -13.50
C ASP A 112 4.17 11.44 -13.58
N TYR A 113 5.47 11.61 -13.37
CA TYR A 113 6.48 10.55 -13.42
C TYR A 113 7.27 10.51 -12.12
N LEU A 114 7.59 9.31 -11.65
CA LEU A 114 8.27 9.07 -10.38
C LEU A 114 9.55 8.28 -10.58
N ILE A 115 10.64 8.72 -9.96
CA ILE A 115 11.86 7.94 -9.76
C ILE A 115 11.99 7.64 -8.27
N LYS A 116 12.31 6.38 -7.94
CA LYS A 116 12.68 5.97 -6.59
C LYS A 116 14.20 5.88 -6.47
N ASP A 117 14.75 6.51 -5.46
CA ASP A 117 16.12 6.29 -5.00
C ASP A 117 16.09 5.14 -3.97
N GLU A 118 16.55 3.96 -4.42
CA GLU A 118 16.52 2.75 -3.57
C GLU A 118 17.45 2.88 -2.35
N LYS A 119 18.57 3.59 -2.49
CA LYS A 119 19.53 3.73 -1.39
C LYS A 119 19.03 4.63 -0.28
N LYS A 120 18.33 5.70 -0.65
CA LYS A 120 17.78 6.68 0.30
C LYS A 120 16.33 6.41 0.67
N ASN A 121 15.70 5.40 0.05
CA ASN A 121 14.26 5.11 0.16
C ASN A 121 13.38 6.37 -0.04
N THR A 122 13.78 7.26 -0.95
CA THR A 122 13.08 8.50 -1.30
C THR A 122 12.57 8.45 -2.72
N VAL A 123 11.59 9.30 -3.02
CA VAL A 123 11.03 9.40 -4.37
C VAL A 123 11.06 10.86 -4.86
N ARG A 124 11.21 11.05 -6.17
CA ARG A 124 11.14 12.36 -6.83
C ARG A 124 10.11 12.33 -7.95
N ILE A 125 9.35 13.41 -8.07
CA ILE A 125 8.31 13.59 -9.09
C ILE A 125 8.82 14.50 -10.20
N TYR A 126 8.43 14.17 -11.44
CA TYR A 126 8.76 14.91 -12.66
C TYR A 126 7.51 15.10 -13.50
N LYS A 127 7.33 16.29 -14.08
CA LYS A 127 6.21 16.62 -14.99
C LYS A 127 6.28 15.90 -16.33
N LYS A 128 7.50 15.58 -16.77
CA LYS A 128 7.75 14.91 -18.05
C LYS A 128 8.50 13.59 -17.77
N GLN A 129 8.34 12.65 -18.67
CA GLN A 129 9.09 11.40 -18.61
C GLN A 129 10.60 11.68 -18.71
N VAL A 130 11.35 11.11 -17.78
CA VAL A 130 12.82 11.13 -17.78
C VAL A 130 13.33 9.70 -17.71
N PRO A 131 14.60 9.41 -18.06
CA PRO A 131 15.14 8.05 -17.99
C PRO A 131 14.87 7.40 -16.62
N SER A 132 14.48 6.13 -16.63
CA SER A 132 14.15 5.32 -15.44
C SER A 132 12.91 5.77 -14.66
N SER A 133 12.20 6.83 -15.06
CA SER A 133 10.95 7.23 -14.42
C SER A 133 9.79 6.32 -14.81
N LYS A 134 8.85 6.17 -13.88
CA LYS A 134 7.61 5.43 -14.08
C LYS A 134 6.41 6.35 -13.98
N GLU A 135 5.47 6.24 -14.91
CA GLU A 135 4.22 6.98 -14.84
C GLU A 135 3.48 6.65 -13.54
N ILE A 136 2.95 7.70 -12.91
CA ILE A 136 2.06 7.63 -11.76
C ILE A 136 0.76 8.36 -12.05
N ARG A 137 -0.34 7.78 -11.57
CA ARG A 137 -1.68 8.34 -11.69
C ARG A 137 -2.42 8.21 -10.37
N THR A 138 -2.83 9.35 -9.82
CA THR A 138 -3.54 9.43 -8.53
C THR A 138 -4.83 10.19 -8.76
N LYS A 139 -5.97 9.52 -8.65
CA LYS A 139 -7.28 10.16 -8.70
C LYS A 139 -7.68 10.57 -7.29
N TYR A 140 -8.26 11.74 -7.13
CA TYR A 140 -8.66 12.23 -5.82
C TYR A 140 -9.96 13.02 -5.86
N ARG A 141 -10.60 13.11 -4.70
CA ARG A 141 -11.77 13.95 -4.42
C ARG A 141 -11.65 14.49 -3.00
N VAL A 142 -11.67 15.81 -2.86
CA VAL A 142 -11.76 16.48 -1.54
C VAL A 142 -13.17 16.25 -1.01
N ILE A 143 -13.27 15.67 0.18
CA ILE A 143 -14.55 15.37 0.84
C ILE A 143 -14.96 16.58 1.67
N ASP A 144 -14.02 17.12 2.47
CA ASP A 144 -14.29 18.21 3.39
C ASP A 144 -13.03 19.07 3.59
N THR A 145 -13.23 20.31 4.05
CA THR A 145 -12.13 21.23 4.37
C THR A 145 -12.43 22.00 5.64
N ILE A 146 -11.49 22.01 6.58
CA ILE A 146 -11.57 22.74 7.84
C ILE A 146 -10.19 23.26 8.24
N ASP A 147 -10.11 24.52 8.67
CA ASP A 147 -8.93 25.16 9.25
C ASP A 147 -7.63 24.96 8.43
N GLY A 148 -7.72 25.09 7.12
CA GLY A 148 -6.58 24.90 6.22
C GLY A 148 -6.19 23.45 5.96
N LEU A 149 -6.98 22.49 6.43
CA LEU A 149 -6.83 21.06 6.15
C LEU A 149 -7.89 20.59 5.16
N SER A 150 -7.58 19.55 4.39
CA SER A 150 -8.52 18.92 3.47
C SER A 150 -8.58 17.41 3.68
N LEU A 151 -9.74 16.89 4.07
CA LEU A 151 -10.02 15.45 4.03
C LEU A 151 -10.23 15.03 2.59
N THR A 152 -9.42 14.10 2.12
CA THR A 152 -9.36 13.73 0.71
C THR A 152 -9.43 12.22 0.54
N GLU A 153 -10.35 11.78 -0.30
CA GLU A 153 -10.41 10.41 -0.81
C GLU A 153 -9.49 10.28 -2.02
N VAL A 154 -8.70 9.23 -2.04
CA VAL A 154 -7.70 8.97 -3.10
C VAL A 154 -7.89 7.57 -3.65
N GLU A 155 -8.00 7.46 -4.98
CA GLU A 155 -7.94 6.19 -5.71
C GLU A 155 -6.58 6.08 -6.41
N LEU A 156 -5.81 5.03 -6.07
CA LEU A 156 -4.53 4.75 -6.73
C LEU A 156 -4.74 4.00 -8.04
N LEU A 157 -4.64 4.71 -9.17
CA LEU A 157 -4.66 4.11 -10.52
C LEU A 157 -3.32 3.46 -10.87
N THR A 158 -2.25 3.82 -10.18
CA THR A 158 -0.94 3.16 -10.13
C THR A 158 -0.50 3.06 -8.68
N GLY A 159 0.39 2.10 -8.34
CA GLY A 159 0.83 1.89 -6.95
C GLY A 159 2.34 1.88 -6.85
N ARG A 160 2.97 3.07 -6.71
CA ARG A 160 4.40 3.20 -6.48
C ARG A 160 4.67 3.60 -5.03
N THR A 161 5.88 3.29 -4.57
CA THR A 161 6.33 3.65 -3.21
C THR A 161 6.07 5.14 -2.94
N HIS A 162 5.48 5.44 -1.78
CA HIS A 162 5.17 6.80 -1.31
C HIS A 162 4.38 7.67 -2.31
N GLN A 163 3.65 7.05 -3.26
CA GLN A 163 3.04 7.78 -4.38
C GLN A 163 2.11 8.90 -3.93
N ILE A 164 1.16 8.63 -3.02
CA ILE A 164 0.20 9.64 -2.53
C ILE A 164 0.96 10.79 -1.87
N ARG A 165 1.88 10.47 -0.95
CA ARG A 165 2.68 11.44 -0.21
C ARG A 165 3.47 12.36 -1.13
N ALA A 166 4.23 11.78 -2.06
CA ALA A 166 5.06 12.53 -2.98
C ALA A 166 4.22 13.36 -3.98
N HIS A 167 3.11 12.79 -4.46
CA HIS A 167 2.27 13.46 -5.44
C HIS A 167 1.63 14.73 -4.89
N PHE A 168 0.99 14.65 -3.71
CA PHE A 168 0.39 15.83 -3.10
C PHE A 168 1.43 16.85 -2.62
N ALA A 169 2.57 16.40 -2.07
CA ALA A 169 3.67 17.30 -1.71
C ALA A 169 4.20 18.08 -2.93
N PHE A 170 4.32 17.41 -4.08
CA PHE A 170 4.76 18.05 -5.34
C PHE A 170 3.81 19.15 -5.83
N TYR A 171 2.52 19.04 -5.52
CA TYR A 171 1.50 20.06 -5.83
C TYR A 171 1.27 21.08 -4.71
N GLY A 172 2.09 21.04 -3.66
CA GLY A 172 2.07 22.03 -2.57
C GLY A 172 0.99 21.80 -1.51
N THR A 173 0.39 20.60 -1.48
CA THR A 173 -0.58 20.18 -0.47
C THR A 173 -0.15 18.85 0.16
N PRO A 174 0.96 18.83 0.94
CA PRO A 174 1.47 17.59 1.53
C PRO A 174 0.47 16.95 2.50
N LEU A 175 0.65 15.67 2.80
CA LEU A 175 -0.08 14.99 3.87
C LEU A 175 0.32 15.60 5.22
N LEU A 176 -0.68 15.62 6.14
CA LEU A 176 -0.49 16.02 7.53
C LEU A 176 0.45 15.05 8.27
#